data_fc385536fd2a23e50726016e46a76211
#
_entry.id   fc385536fd2a23e50726016e46a76211
#
_cell.length_a   1.000
_cell.length_b   1.000
_cell.length_c   1.000
_cell.angle_alpha   90.00
_cell.angle_beta   90.00
_cell.angle_gamma   90.00
#
_symmetry.space_group_name_H-M   'P 1'
#
loop_
_entity.id
_entity.type
_entity.pdbx_description
1 polymer ?
#
loop_
_entity_poly.entity_id
_entity_poly.type
_entity_poly.pdbx_seq_one_letter_code
_entity_poly.pdbx_strand_id
1 'polypeptide(L)'
;MVPGSCRFSTWIALVIALLASAATAQRGGSTSSSPSRNIPSTRTPGMPDSTTKPLFISGKVMLEGGGSLPEPVPIERVCNGTVRREGYADIKGQFEFQLGLNLTFQDASENDARVAPNSQSRSGNNNGQRPLDLSGCELRAVLAGYQSSVVILRTAGGDTWQYEVGTIFLKRIGNAPGTTISVTSMAAPKDAMRAYEKAQKIKTEKPAEAEKELNKAVKVYPQFASAWTLLGDIHRERNEFDAARTEYAQAIAADPQFVNPSYGLTMIAAQEKKWDDAIRLSDQVIKLNSAAYPLVYFLNAAANYNLQKFEAAEESAKKFKALDTQHSHPDVCLLLSYVLSAKQDYAGAAREIRDYLAISPNSPDAESLQKEAKRFEDLSVSAKRE
;
A
#
# COMPACT_ATOMS: atom_id res chain seq x y z
N MET A 1 -23.73 -25.78 20.18
CA MET A 1 -23.50 -26.44 18.89
C MET A 1 -23.51 -25.37 17.81
N VAL A 2 -22.37 -24.98 17.28
CA VAL A 2 -22.24 -23.96 16.24
C VAL A 2 -22.13 -24.67 14.88
N PRO A 3 -23.16 -24.67 14.04
CA PRO A 3 -23.08 -25.22 12.70
C PRO A 3 -22.66 -24.09 11.74
N GLY A 4 -21.41 -24.00 11.44
CA GLY A 4 -20.92 -22.98 10.50
C GLY A 4 -19.46 -23.07 10.07
N SER A 5 -18.69 -23.96 10.69
CA SER A 5 -17.24 -24.00 10.49
C SER A 5 -16.74 -24.52 9.12
N CYS A 6 -17.59 -25.18 8.33
CA CYS A 6 -17.14 -25.86 7.10
C CYS A 6 -17.16 -24.97 5.84
N ARG A 7 -17.94 -23.87 5.81
CA ARG A 7 -17.97 -22.93 4.67
C ARG A 7 -16.93 -21.83 4.77
N PHE A 8 -16.48 -21.50 5.98
CA PHE A 8 -15.50 -20.46 6.27
C PHE A 8 -14.10 -20.77 5.76
N SER A 9 -13.65 -22.01 5.95
CA SER A 9 -12.29 -22.43 5.55
C SER A 9 -12.07 -22.35 4.03
N THR A 10 -13.12 -22.49 3.24
CA THR A 10 -13.04 -22.40 1.77
C THR A 10 -12.97 -20.96 1.28
N TRP A 11 -13.56 -19.99 1.99
CA TRP A 11 -13.58 -18.59 1.59
C TRP A 11 -12.24 -17.90 1.82
N ILE A 12 -11.61 -18.10 2.97
CA ILE A 12 -10.26 -17.56 3.25
C ILE A 12 -9.22 -18.17 2.31
N ALA A 13 -9.38 -19.46 1.96
CA ALA A 13 -8.52 -20.09 0.95
C ALA A 13 -8.72 -19.49 -0.45
N LEU A 14 -9.95 -19.05 -0.78
CA LEU A 14 -10.28 -18.39 -2.05
C LEU A 14 -9.70 -16.97 -2.10
N VAL A 15 -9.74 -16.22 -1.01
CA VAL A 15 -9.18 -14.87 -0.90
C VAL A 15 -7.66 -14.91 -1.05
N ILE A 16 -6.98 -15.88 -0.43
CA ILE A 16 -5.53 -16.06 -0.58
C ILE A 16 -5.16 -16.48 -2.02
N ALA A 17 -5.99 -17.29 -2.68
CA ALA A 17 -5.81 -17.68 -4.08
C ALA A 17 -6.04 -16.51 -5.06
N LEU A 18 -7.00 -15.60 -4.76
CA LEU A 18 -7.27 -14.40 -5.55
C LEU A 18 -6.14 -13.37 -5.46
N LEU A 19 -5.44 -13.29 -4.33
CA LEU A 19 -4.26 -12.42 -4.18
C LEU A 19 -3.09 -12.82 -5.10
N ALA A 20 -3.03 -14.08 -5.53
CA ALA A 20 -2.05 -14.55 -6.52
C ALA A 20 -2.40 -14.15 -7.96
N SER A 21 -3.66 -13.78 -8.23
CA SER A 21 -4.17 -13.52 -9.59
C SER A 21 -4.29 -12.05 -9.96
N ALA A 22 -4.13 -11.11 -9.03
CA ALA A 22 -4.34 -9.68 -9.26
C ALA A 22 -3.23 -8.96 -10.04
N ALA A 23 -2.17 -9.65 -10.44
CA ALA A 23 -1.04 -9.05 -11.18
C ALA A 23 -1.22 -8.96 -12.71
N THR A 24 -2.37 -9.37 -13.27
CA THR A 24 -2.51 -9.52 -14.74
C THR A 24 -3.75 -8.88 -15.37
N ALA A 25 -4.21 -7.72 -14.91
CA ALA A 25 -5.29 -7.05 -15.62
C ALA A 25 -5.15 -5.53 -15.62
N GLN A 26 -4.35 -4.98 -16.53
CA GLN A 26 -4.63 -3.67 -17.14
C GLN A 26 -3.75 -3.43 -18.38
N ARG A 27 -4.22 -3.85 -19.53
CA ARG A 27 -3.92 -3.22 -20.81
C ARG A 27 -5.15 -3.36 -21.71
N GLY A 28 -5.86 -2.28 -21.87
CA GLY A 28 -6.87 -2.12 -22.90
C GLY A 28 -6.91 -0.66 -23.32
N GLY A 29 -6.14 -0.31 -24.33
CA GLY A 29 -6.25 0.97 -24.99
C GLY A 29 -7.49 0.98 -25.89
N SER A 30 -8.27 2.04 -25.85
CA SER A 30 -9.21 2.38 -26.94
C SER A 30 -9.24 3.88 -27.15
N THR A 31 -8.75 4.26 -28.31
CA THR A 31 -8.95 5.56 -28.92
C THR A 31 -10.40 5.70 -29.34
N SER A 32 -11.08 6.73 -28.91
CA SER A 32 -12.29 7.20 -29.59
C SER A 32 -12.40 8.73 -29.56
N SER A 33 -12.49 9.25 -30.75
CA SER A 33 -12.67 10.62 -31.14
C SER A 33 -14.00 11.22 -30.65
N SER A 34 -13.93 12.47 -30.20
CA SER A 34 -15.06 13.31 -29.82
C SER A 34 -15.88 13.79 -31.04
N PRO A 35 -17.16 14.03 -30.84
CA PRO A 35 -17.78 15.18 -31.49
C PRO A 35 -18.27 16.23 -30.49
N SER A 36 -17.87 17.44 -30.76
CA SER A 36 -18.32 18.68 -30.15
C SER A 36 -19.84 18.81 -30.19
N ARG A 37 -20.48 19.02 -29.04
CA ARG A 37 -21.84 19.54 -28.97
C ARG A 37 -21.89 20.74 -28.04
N ASN A 38 -22.18 21.89 -28.63
CA ASN A 38 -22.59 23.10 -27.95
C ASN A 38 -23.85 22.86 -27.12
N ILE A 39 -23.79 23.13 -25.84
CA ILE A 39 -24.97 23.22 -24.97
C ILE A 39 -24.96 24.61 -24.32
N PRO A 40 -26.09 25.33 -24.35
CA PRO A 40 -26.17 26.69 -23.81
C PRO A 40 -26.12 26.69 -22.27
N SER A 41 -25.45 27.70 -21.75
CA SER A 41 -25.26 27.93 -20.31
C SER A 41 -26.58 28.27 -19.62
N THR A 42 -27.04 27.39 -18.74
CA THR A 42 -28.02 27.75 -17.69
C THR A 42 -27.24 28.02 -16.40
N ARG A 43 -27.34 29.25 -15.93
CA ARG A 43 -26.83 29.70 -14.64
C ARG A 43 -27.54 28.94 -13.51
N THR A 44 -26.80 28.19 -12.71
CA THR A 44 -27.23 27.67 -11.42
C THR A 44 -26.72 28.61 -10.32
N PRO A 45 -27.54 28.99 -9.32
CA PRO A 45 -27.13 29.92 -8.28
C PRO A 45 -26.31 29.19 -7.20
N GLY A 46 -25.16 29.76 -6.86
CA GLY A 46 -24.63 29.73 -5.49
C GLY A 46 -23.90 28.46 -5.04
N MET A 47 -22.73 28.18 -5.62
CA MET A 47 -21.67 27.50 -4.87
C MET A 47 -20.71 28.55 -4.31
N PRO A 48 -20.25 28.45 -3.06
CA PRO A 48 -19.23 29.33 -2.53
C PRO A 48 -17.92 29.08 -3.28
N ASP A 49 -17.42 30.12 -3.93
CA ASP A 49 -16.09 30.15 -4.55
C ASP A 49 -15.00 30.02 -3.49
N SER A 50 -14.53 28.82 -3.23
CA SER A 50 -13.27 28.59 -2.53
C SER A 50 -12.15 28.42 -3.56
N THR A 51 -11.78 29.52 -4.20
CA THR A 51 -10.70 29.56 -5.18
C THR A 51 -9.34 29.68 -4.50
N THR A 52 -8.87 28.65 -3.83
CA THR A 52 -7.44 28.46 -3.64
C THR A 52 -6.87 27.91 -4.93
N LYS A 53 -5.98 28.69 -5.55
CA LYS A 53 -5.30 28.25 -6.78
C LYS A 53 -4.48 26.99 -6.47
N PRO A 54 -4.58 25.92 -7.28
CA PRO A 54 -3.79 24.71 -7.08
C PRO A 54 -2.30 25.00 -7.27
N LEU A 55 -1.46 24.49 -6.38
CA LEU A 55 -0.02 24.57 -6.49
C LEU A 55 0.52 23.20 -6.92
N PHE A 56 1.18 23.15 -8.05
CA PHE A 56 1.87 21.94 -8.52
C PHE A 56 3.28 21.91 -7.97
N ILE A 57 3.65 20.83 -7.31
CA ILE A 57 5.01 20.58 -6.81
C ILE A 57 5.61 19.46 -7.64
N SER A 58 6.76 19.74 -8.23
CA SER A 58 7.53 18.76 -9.01
C SER A 58 8.97 18.69 -8.53
N GLY A 59 9.62 17.56 -8.76
CA GLY A 59 11.01 17.36 -8.40
C GLY A 59 11.52 15.98 -8.76
N LYS A 60 12.70 15.66 -8.24
CA LYS A 60 13.37 14.40 -8.51
C LYS A 60 13.92 13.77 -7.24
N VAL A 61 13.82 12.44 -7.14
CA VAL A 61 14.50 11.65 -6.10
C VAL A 61 15.69 10.95 -6.74
N MET A 62 16.85 10.98 -6.09
CA MET A 62 18.06 10.31 -6.57
C MET A 62 18.76 9.58 -5.42
N LEU A 63 19.36 8.43 -5.74
CA LEU A 63 20.29 7.78 -4.82
C LEU A 63 21.62 8.53 -4.81
N GLU A 64 22.26 8.69 -3.64
CA GLU A 64 23.54 9.40 -3.48
C GLU A 64 24.65 8.76 -4.34
N GLY A 65 24.59 7.48 -4.62
CA GLY A 65 25.51 6.76 -5.51
C GLY A 65 25.12 6.76 -7.01
N GLY A 66 24.04 7.43 -7.39
CA GLY A 66 23.46 7.36 -8.74
C GLY A 66 22.64 6.09 -8.96
N GLY A 67 22.07 5.95 -10.16
CA GLY A 67 21.21 4.82 -10.54
C GLY A 67 19.71 5.13 -10.45
N SER A 68 18.90 4.22 -10.99
CA SER A 68 17.43 4.30 -10.90
C SER A 68 16.93 3.83 -9.55
N LEU A 69 15.78 4.35 -9.13
CA LEU A 69 15.11 3.86 -7.93
C LEU A 69 14.64 2.40 -8.13
N PRO A 70 14.70 1.55 -7.09
CA PRO A 70 14.32 0.15 -7.20
C PRO A 70 12.81 -0.04 -7.30
N GLU A 71 12.07 0.91 -6.73
CA GLU A 71 10.61 0.93 -6.64
C GLU A 71 10.12 2.38 -6.64
N PRO A 72 8.83 2.64 -6.91
CA PRO A 72 8.24 3.96 -6.69
C PRO A 72 8.37 4.38 -5.22
N VAL A 73 8.94 5.55 -4.98
CA VAL A 73 9.28 6.04 -3.63
C VAL A 73 8.23 7.02 -3.15
N PRO A 74 7.56 6.77 -2.01
CA PRO A 74 6.63 7.71 -1.41
C PRO A 74 7.27 9.05 -1.10
N ILE A 75 6.57 10.12 -1.45
CA ILE A 75 6.92 11.51 -1.09
C ILE A 75 6.00 11.95 0.04
N GLU A 76 6.60 12.29 1.15
CA GLU A 76 5.89 12.77 2.33
C GLU A 76 6.15 14.25 2.55
N ARG A 77 5.09 14.97 2.88
CA ARG A 77 5.16 16.34 3.39
C ARG A 77 4.96 16.31 4.90
N VAL A 78 5.86 16.98 5.60
CA VAL A 78 5.79 17.13 7.06
C VAL A 78 5.61 18.62 7.36
N CYS A 79 4.47 18.98 7.94
CA CYS A 79 4.15 20.34 8.37
C CYS A 79 3.88 20.34 9.86
N ASN A 80 4.68 21.08 10.64
CA ASN A 80 4.51 21.18 12.09
C ASN A 80 4.36 19.81 12.79
N GLY A 81 5.13 18.81 12.34
CA GLY A 81 5.10 17.46 12.88
C GLY A 81 4.02 16.53 12.30
N THR A 82 3.09 17.07 11.54
CA THR A 82 2.06 16.25 10.86
C THR A 82 2.59 15.74 9.52
N VAL A 83 2.58 14.43 9.36
CA VAL A 83 3.07 13.74 8.15
C VAL A 83 1.89 13.46 7.22
N ARG A 84 2.02 13.84 5.95
CA ARG A 84 1.08 13.51 4.87
C ARG A 84 1.83 12.92 3.69
N ARG A 85 1.32 11.83 3.13
CA ARG A 85 1.80 11.30 1.87
C ARG A 85 1.12 12.04 0.73
N GLU A 86 1.90 12.67 -0.16
CA GLU A 86 1.39 13.51 -1.24
C GLU A 86 1.43 12.78 -2.59
N GLY A 87 2.35 11.84 -2.79
CA GLY A 87 2.49 11.10 -4.05
C GLY A 87 3.66 10.13 -4.01
N TYR A 88 4.08 9.72 -5.20
CA TYR A 88 5.22 8.81 -5.39
C TYR A 88 6.15 9.35 -6.47
N ALA A 89 7.45 9.19 -6.26
CA ALA A 89 8.41 9.27 -7.35
C ALA A 89 8.40 7.96 -8.16
N ASP A 90 8.46 8.06 -9.48
CA ASP A 90 8.59 6.91 -10.37
C ASP A 90 9.99 6.26 -10.26
N ILE A 91 10.22 5.17 -10.98
CA ILE A 91 11.52 4.48 -10.99
C ILE A 91 12.67 5.32 -11.59
N LYS A 92 12.35 6.39 -12.34
CA LYS A 92 13.32 7.38 -12.82
C LYS A 92 13.55 8.50 -11.81
N GLY A 93 12.82 8.46 -10.69
CA GLY A 93 12.88 9.41 -9.63
C GLY A 93 12.03 10.67 -9.84
N GLN A 94 11.25 10.77 -10.91
CA GLN A 94 10.42 11.94 -11.17
C GLN A 94 9.17 11.88 -10.31
N PHE A 95 8.77 13.00 -9.70
CA PHE A 95 7.49 13.14 -9.02
C PHE A 95 6.82 14.46 -9.33
N GLU A 96 5.50 14.43 -9.35
CA GLU A 96 4.64 15.60 -9.47
C GLU A 96 3.35 15.33 -8.67
N PHE A 97 2.91 16.31 -7.89
CA PHE A 97 1.65 16.26 -7.18
C PHE A 97 1.09 17.67 -6.97
N GLN A 98 -0.20 17.75 -6.69
CA GLN A 98 -0.93 19.00 -6.55
C GLN A 98 -1.33 19.25 -5.09
N LEU A 99 -1.05 20.44 -4.58
CA LEU A 99 -1.52 20.91 -3.29
C LEU A 99 -2.65 21.92 -3.47
N GLY A 100 -3.60 21.98 -2.52
CA GLY A 100 -4.62 23.02 -2.45
C GLY A 100 -5.96 22.68 -3.09
N LEU A 101 -6.18 21.48 -3.63
CA LEU A 101 -7.53 20.97 -3.85
C LEU A 101 -8.00 20.28 -2.58
N ASN A 102 -8.88 20.93 -1.83
CA ASN A 102 -9.72 20.24 -0.87
C ASN A 102 -10.71 19.36 -1.65
N LEU A 103 -10.26 18.22 -2.12
CA LEU A 103 -11.17 17.11 -2.31
C LEU A 103 -11.52 16.66 -0.91
N THR A 104 -12.58 17.24 -0.37
CA THR A 104 -13.17 16.87 0.89
C THR A 104 -13.76 15.46 0.78
N PHE A 105 -12.92 14.44 0.87
CA PHE A 105 -13.27 13.27 1.61
C PHE A 105 -12.95 13.62 3.06
N GLN A 106 -13.94 14.12 3.79
CA GLN A 106 -13.88 14.25 5.21
C GLN A 106 -13.63 12.85 5.76
N ASP A 107 -12.43 12.64 6.24
CA ASP A 107 -12.14 11.55 7.15
C ASP A 107 -12.92 11.83 8.44
N ALA A 108 -13.96 11.04 8.69
CA ALA A 108 -14.90 11.22 9.78
C ALA A 108 -14.29 10.82 11.16
N SER A 109 -12.97 10.72 11.26
CA SER A 109 -12.29 10.26 12.49
C SER A 109 -11.58 11.35 13.32
N GLU A 110 -11.69 12.64 12.97
CA GLU A 110 -11.20 13.72 13.83
C GLU A 110 -12.37 14.54 14.40
N ASN A 111 -13.08 13.97 15.38
CA ASN A 111 -13.86 14.73 16.36
C ASN A 111 -12.96 15.06 17.54
N ASP A 112 -12.18 16.12 17.45
CA ASP A 112 -11.75 16.86 18.63
C ASP A 112 -12.22 18.32 18.52
N ALA A 113 -13.44 18.47 19.07
CA ALA A 113 -14.06 19.74 19.31
C ALA A 113 -13.33 20.47 20.43
N ARG A 114 -12.63 21.55 20.09
CA ARG A 114 -12.48 22.75 20.94
C ARG A 114 -11.86 23.87 20.11
N VAL A 115 -12.67 24.52 19.30
CA VAL A 115 -12.37 25.91 18.90
C VAL A 115 -13.44 26.80 19.50
N ALA A 116 -13.04 27.61 20.45
CA ALA A 116 -13.87 28.63 21.05
C ALA A 116 -14.31 29.67 20.01
N PRO A 117 -15.56 30.17 20.08
CA PRO A 117 -16.01 31.25 19.22
C PRO A 117 -15.66 32.58 19.90
N ASN A 118 -14.60 33.23 19.47
CA ASN A 118 -14.55 34.70 19.51
C ASN A 118 -13.28 35.24 18.84
N SER A 119 -13.39 35.69 17.61
CA SER A 119 -12.63 36.84 17.15
C SER A 119 -13.38 37.45 15.96
N GLN A 120 -14.10 38.50 16.26
CA GLN A 120 -14.59 39.47 15.29
C GLN A 120 -13.37 40.06 14.56
N SER A 121 -13.15 39.66 13.34
CA SER A 121 -12.19 40.33 12.45
C SER A 121 -12.94 41.14 11.41
N ARG A 122 -12.64 42.43 11.48
CA ARG A 122 -13.11 43.50 10.62
C ARG A 122 -13.02 43.17 9.14
N SER A 123 -14.11 43.42 8.47
CA SER A 123 -14.22 43.58 7.02
C SER A 123 -13.08 44.45 6.47
N GLY A 124 -12.22 43.84 5.69
CA GLY A 124 -11.30 44.49 4.78
C GLY A 124 -11.46 43.84 3.42
N ASN A 125 -12.08 44.56 2.51
CA ASN A 125 -12.32 44.17 1.13
C ASN A 125 -10.97 44.07 0.39
N ASN A 126 -10.39 42.87 0.32
CA ASN A 126 -9.29 42.59 -0.59
C ASN A 126 -9.54 41.23 -1.23
N ASN A 127 -9.93 41.27 -2.51
CA ASN A 127 -9.98 40.16 -3.44
C ASN A 127 -8.56 39.60 -3.72
N GLY A 128 -7.87 39.13 -2.68
CA GLY A 128 -6.58 38.48 -2.77
C GLY A 128 -6.71 37.04 -2.31
N GLN A 129 -6.69 36.12 -3.27
CA GLN A 129 -6.54 34.68 -2.98
C GLN A 129 -5.30 34.50 -2.09
N ARG A 130 -5.47 34.02 -0.85
CA ARG A 130 -4.34 33.77 0.05
C ARG A 130 -3.49 32.63 -0.54
N PRO A 131 -2.20 32.83 -0.73
CA PRO A 131 -1.31 31.74 -1.11
C PRO A 131 -1.33 30.64 -0.02
N LEU A 132 -1.16 29.40 -0.45
CA LEU A 132 -1.06 28.28 0.47
C LEU A 132 0.16 28.49 1.39
N ASP A 133 -0.05 28.58 2.69
CA ASP A 133 1.04 28.75 3.64
C ASP A 133 1.77 27.42 3.80
N LEU A 134 2.99 27.34 3.27
CA LEU A 134 3.90 26.21 3.37
C LEU A 134 5.02 26.45 4.39
N SER A 135 4.91 27.51 5.19
CA SER A 135 5.91 27.81 6.24
C SER A 135 6.01 26.67 7.23
N GLY A 136 7.23 26.20 7.47
CA GLY A 136 7.46 25.06 8.36
C GLY A 136 7.08 23.69 7.77
N CYS A 137 6.81 23.63 6.47
CA CYS A 137 6.63 22.37 5.75
C CYS A 137 7.94 21.93 5.09
N GLU A 138 8.16 20.64 5.09
CA GLU A 138 9.30 19.98 4.43
C GLU A 138 8.83 18.78 3.61
N LEU A 139 9.56 18.47 2.55
CA LEU A 139 9.39 17.26 1.76
C LEU A 139 10.53 16.30 2.03
N ARG A 140 10.20 15.03 2.12
CA ARG A 140 11.14 13.93 2.20
C ARG A 140 10.66 12.74 1.38
N ALA A 141 11.59 11.93 0.92
CA ALA A 141 11.32 10.66 0.26
C ALA A 141 11.50 9.51 1.27
N VAL A 142 10.64 8.51 1.25
CA VAL A 142 10.69 7.39 2.21
C VAL A 142 11.04 6.11 1.47
N LEU A 143 12.27 5.64 1.69
CA LEU A 143 12.73 4.36 1.17
C LEU A 143 13.46 3.62 2.29
N ALA A 144 13.04 2.37 2.54
CA ALA A 144 13.64 1.57 3.60
C ALA A 144 15.14 1.39 3.39
N GLY A 145 15.92 1.57 4.45
CA GLY A 145 17.39 1.51 4.39
C GLY A 145 18.07 2.75 3.84
N TYR A 146 17.31 3.82 3.58
CA TYR A 146 17.83 5.10 3.13
C TYR A 146 17.38 6.25 4.03
N GLN A 147 18.27 7.21 4.23
CA GLN A 147 17.98 8.49 4.84
C GLN A 147 17.71 9.50 3.74
N SER A 148 16.57 10.17 3.80
CA SER A 148 16.22 11.24 2.86
C SER A 148 16.90 12.54 3.25
N SER A 149 17.41 13.27 2.27
CA SER A 149 17.57 14.71 2.44
C SER A 149 16.20 15.36 2.54
N VAL A 150 16.13 16.47 3.25
CA VAL A 150 14.90 17.23 3.47
C VAL A 150 14.93 18.48 2.61
N VAL A 151 13.83 18.75 1.90
CA VAL A 151 13.65 20.00 1.16
C VAL A 151 12.62 20.85 1.88
N ILE A 152 13.05 22.00 2.39
CA ILE A 152 12.16 22.94 3.08
C ILE A 152 11.32 23.66 2.04
N LEU A 153 9.99 23.55 2.17
CA LEU A 153 9.07 24.30 1.35
C LEU A 153 9.01 25.75 1.84
N ARG A 154 9.01 26.66 0.90
CA ARG A 154 8.81 28.09 1.18
C ARG A 154 7.49 28.49 0.58
N THR A 155 6.81 29.43 1.22
CA THR A 155 5.57 29.99 0.65
C THR A 155 5.91 30.59 -0.70
N ALA A 156 5.28 30.11 -1.75
CA ALA A 156 5.48 30.61 -3.10
C ALA A 156 4.96 32.06 -3.15
N GLY A 157 5.85 33.03 -3.27
CA GLY A 157 5.50 34.41 -3.48
C GLY A 157 5.20 34.67 -4.95
N GLY A 158 4.02 35.14 -5.27
CA GLY A 158 3.65 35.52 -6.63
C GLY A 158 2.71 34.56 -7.35
N ASP A 159 2.47 34.79 -8.63
CA ASP A 159 1.54 34.05 -9.49
C ASP A 159 2.07 32.68 -9.99
N THR A 160 3.06 32.10 -9.34
CA THR A 160 3.66 30.81 -9.76
C THR A 160 2.81 29.64 -9.30
N TRP A 161 2.27 28.93 -10.30
CA TRP A 161 1.44 27.72 -10.12
C TRP A 161 2.26 26.43 -10.03
N GLN A 162 3.54 26.51 -10.33
CA GLN A 162 4.50 25.40 -10.31
C GLN A 162 5.65 25.76 -9.39
N TYR A 163 6.00 24.80 -8.55
CA TYR A 163 7.11 24.90 -7.63
C TYR A 163 8.03 23.69 -7.79
N GLU A 164 9.15 23.90 -8.45
CA GLU A 164 10.18 22.87 -8.60
C GLU A 164 11.04 22.84 -7.34
N VAL A 165 10.99 21.75 -6.60
CA VAL A 165 11.71 21.58 -5.33
C VAL A 165 13.13 21.06 -5.51
N GLY A 166 13.54 20.77 -6.76
CA GLY A 166 14.87 20.24 -7.05
C GLY A 166 14.98 18.74 -6.75
N THR A 167 16.13 18.32 -6.20
CA THR A 167 16.42 16.91 -6.00
C THR A 167 16.44 16.55 -4.52
N ILE A 168 15.67 15.52 -4.17
CA ILE A 168 15.73 14.85 -2.86
C ILE A 168 16.75 13.70 -2.99
N PHE A 169 17.81 13.74 -2.20
CA PHE A 169 18.81 12.68 -2.19
C PHE A 169 18.47 11.63 -1.14
N LEU A 170 18.58 10.39 -1.54
CA LEU A 170 18.50 9.22 -0.67
C LEU A 170 19.90 8.69 -0.40
N LYS A 171 20.36 8.90 0.82
CA LYS A 171 21.64 8.39 1.33
C LYS A 171 21.42 7.05 2.00
N ARG A 172 22.18 6.04 1.64
CA ARG A 172 22.09 4.72 2.25
C ARG A 172 22.50 4.74 3.72
N ILE A 173 21.66 4.18 4.58
CA ILE A 173 21.94 3.99 6.01
C ILE A 173 22.62 2.61 6.17
N GLY A 174 23.91 2.50 5.89
CA GLY A 174 24.72 1.31 6.16
C GLY A 174 24.00 -0.05 6.04
N ASN A 175 24.17 -0.95 7.00
CA ASN A 175 23.49 -2.25 7.10
C ASN A 175 22.12 -2.17 7.82
N ALA A 176 21.25 -1.24 7.43
CA ALA A 176 19.93 -1.15 8.05
C ALA A 176 19.11 -2.42 7.79
N PRO A 177 18.54 -3.06 8.82
CA PRO A 177 17.67 -4.22 8.62
C PRO A 177 16.40 -3.85 7.87
N GLY A 178 15.88 -4.80 7.08
CA GLY A 178 14.60 -4.63 6.39
C GLY A 178 14.67 -3.82 5.10
N THR A 179 15.82 -3.78 4.44
CA THR A 179 15.94 -3.12 3.13
C THR A 179 15.15 -3.87 2.05
N THR A 180 14.46 -3.13 1.19
CA THR A 180 13.84 -3.68 -0.04
C THR A 180 14.83 -3.76 -1.19
N ILE A 181 16.03 -3.23 -0.99
CA ILE A 181 17.15 -3.28 -1.93
C ILE A 181 18.26 -4.11 -1.30
N SER A 182 18.66 -5.15 -1.98
CA SER A 182 19.77 -5.98 -1.54
C SER A 182 21.12 -5.32 -1.81
N VAL A 183 21.95 -5.24 -0.75
CA VAL A 183 23.32 -4.73 -0.83
C VAL A 183 24.16 -5.55 -1.78
N THR A 184 24.07 -6.87 -1.65
CA THR A 184 24.83 -7.79 -2.48
C THR A 184 24.42 -7.70 -3.93
N SER A 185 23.13 -7.46 -4.21
CA SER A 185 22.63 -7.27 -5.57
C SER A 185 23.18 -6.03 -6.27
N MET A 186 23.47 -4.96 -5.52
CA MET A 186 24.10 -3.77 -6.09
C MET A 186 25.56 -3.99 -6.53
N ALA A 187 26.24 -4.98 -5.95
CA ALA A 187 27.60 -5.36 -6.31
C ALA A 187 27.66 -6.36 -7.46
N ALA A 188 26.53 -6.71 -8.07
CA ALA A 188 26.48 -7.72 -9.13
C ALA A 188 27.27 -7.27 -10.38
N PRO A 189 28.08 -8.16 -10.97
CA PRO A 189 28.78 -7.91 -12.24
C PRO A 189 27.80 -7.58 -13.36
N LYS A 190 28.25 -6.79 -14.34
CA LYS A 190 27.43 -6.32 -15.47
C LYS A 190 26.69 -7.45 -16.20
N ASP A 191 27.34 -8.61 -16.37
CA ASP A 191 26.73 -9.73 -17.08
C ASP A 191 25.61 -10.39 -16.28
N ALA A 192 25.77 -10.52 -14.95
CA ALA A 192 24.71 -10.98 -14.05
C ALA A 192 23.55 -9.98 -14.03
N MET A 193 23.84 -8.69 -13.96
CA MET A 193 22.83 -7.64 -13.98
C MET A 193 22.03 -7.62 -15.29
N ARG A 194 22.69 -7.75 -16.44
CA ARG A 194 21.99 -7.83 -17.75
C ARG A 194 21.04 -9.02 -17.84
N ALA A 195 21.46 -10.18 -17.34
CA ALA A 195 20.62 -11.38 -17.30
C ALA A 195 19.40 -11.17 -16.39
N TYR A 196 19.61 -10.58 -15.22
CA TYR A 196 18.53 -10.24 -14.27
C TYR A 196 17.55 -9.23 -14.87
N GLU A 197 18.00 -8.12 -15.44
CA GLU A 197 17.16 -7.11 -16.09
C GLU A 197 16.33 -7.69 -17.25
N LYS A 198 16.95 -8.58 -18.04
CA LYS A 198 16.25 -9.30 -19.10
C LYS A 198 15.13 -10.16 -18.53
N ALA A 199 15.43 -10.94 -17.48
CA ALA A 199 14.45 -11.77 -16.80
C ALA A 199 13.29 -10.95 -16.23
N GLN A 200 13.56 -9.82 -15.59
CA GLN A 200 12.52 -8.92 -15.07
C GLN A 200 11.54 -8.46 -16.14
N LYS A 201 12.04 -8.14 -17.33
CA LYS A 201 11.20 -7.67 -18.45
C LYS A 201 10.28 -8.74 -19.01
N ILE A 202 10.74 -10.00 -19.01
CA ILE A 202 10.02 -11.10 -19.67
C ILE A 202 9.27 -12.03 -18.69
N LYS A 203 9.44 -11.87 -17.37
CA LYS A 203 8.92 -12.82 -16.36
C LYS A 203 7.43 -13.08 -16.48
N THR A 204 6.64 -12.07 -16.81
CA THR A 204 5.19 -12.17 -16.91
C THR A 204 4.75 -12.90 -18.18
N GLU A 205 5.40 -12.62 -19.32
CA GLU A 205 5.03 -13.19 -20.61
C GLU A 205 5.70 -14.56 -20.86
N LYS A 206 6.94 -14.71 -20.39
CA LYS A 206 7.79 -15.87 -20.67
C LYS A 206 8.54 -16.35 -19.42
N PRO A 207 7.83 -16.82 -18.39
CA PRO A 207 8.44 -17.17 -17.10
C PRO A 207 9.53 -18.25 -17.20
N ALA A 208 9.41 -19.21 -18.12
CA ALA A 208 10.45 -20.24 -18.34
C ALA A 208 11.74 -19.69 -18.96
N GLU A 209 11.63 -18.64 -19.81
CA GLU A 209 12.82 -17.96 -20.34
C GLU A 209 13.44 -17.05 -19.27
N ALA A 210 12.62 -16.39 -18.46
CA ALA A 210 13.07 -15.58 -17.34
C ALA A 210 13.87 -16.41 -16.33
N GLU A 211 13.39 -17.59 -15.99
CA GLU A 211 14.07 -18.55 -15.11
C GLU A 211 15.44 -18.93 -15.66
N LYS A 212 15.56 -19.21 -16.98
CA LYS A 212 16.87 -19.50 -17.60
C LYS A 212 17.85 -18.32 -17.49
N GLU A 213 17.38 -17.10 -17.69
CA GLU A 213 18.23 -15.90 -17.55
C GLU A 213 18.64 -15.68 -16.08
N LEU A 214 17.73 -15.91 -15.13
CA LEU A 214 18.05 -15.80 -13.69
C LEU A 214 19.06 -16.86 -13.26
N ASN A 215 18.91 -18.10 -13.73
CA ASN A 215 19.89 -19.16 -13.47
C ASN A 215 21.28 -18.81 -14.01
N LYS A 216 21.38 -18.09 -15.14
CA LYS A 216 22.66 -17.54 -15.62
C LYS A 216 23.17 -16.46 -14.66
N ALA A 217 22.30 -15.56 -14.21
CA ALA A 217 22.67 -14.48 -13.29
C ALA A 217 23.26 -15.01 -12.00
N VAL A 218 22.60 -15.98 -11.34
CA VAL A 218 23.05 -16.57 -10.07
C VAL A 218 24.27 -17.47 -10.26
N LYS A 219 24.44 -18.08 -11.42
CA LYS A 219 25.66 -18.85 -11.74
C LYS A 219 26.88 -17.93 -11.89
N VAL A 220 26.71 -16.75 -12.49
CA VAL A 220 27.78 -15.74 -12.61
C VAL A 220 28.06 -15.09 -11.25
N TYR A 221 27.00 -14.83 -10.47
CA TYR A 221 27.11 -14.17 -9.17
C TYR A 221 26.20 -14.82 -8.13
N PRO A 222 26.69 -15.83 -7.37
CA PRO A 222 25.89 -16.54 -6.37
C PRO A 222 25.35 -15.68 -5.23
N GLN A 223 25.97 -14.54 -4.95
CA GLN A 223 25.53 -13.58 -3.93
C GLN A 223 24.41 -12.64 -4.45
N PHE A 224 23.80 -12.94 -5.60
CA PHE A 224 22.77 -12.08 -6.18
C PHE A 224 21.40 -12.33 -5.55
N ALA A 225 21.20 -11.79 -4.34
CA ALA A 225 19.98 -12.00 -3.56
C ALA A 225 18.68 -11.65 -4.31
N SER A 226 18.67 -10.55 -5.09
CA SER A 226 17.49 -10.17 -5.89
C SER A 226 17.18 -11.17 -7.00
N ALA A 227 18.21 -11.80 -7.62
CA ALA A 227 17.98 -12.81 -8.64
C ALA A 227 17.43 -14.12 -8.04
N TRP A 228 17.94 -14.53 -6.88
CA TRP A 228 17.39 -15.65 -6.12
C TRP A 228 15.95 -15.41 -5.69
N THR A 229 15.64 -14.19 -5.22
CA THR A 229 14.27 -13.83 -4.86
C THR A 229 13.32 -13.92 -6.04
N LEU A 230 13.73 -13.41 -7.20
CA LEU A 230 12.90 -13.44 -8.40
C LEU A 230 12.69 -14.88 -8.95
N LEU A 231 13.67 -15.79 -8.79
CA LEU A 231 13.49 -17.21 -9.04
C LEU A 231 12.42 -17.79 -8.11
N GLY A 232 12.55 -17.52 -6.80
CA GLY A 232 11.56 -17.92 -5.81
C GLY A 232 10.16 -17.41 -6.11
N ASP A 233 10.01 -16.16 -6.57
CA ASP A 233 8.73 -15.60 -6.98
C ASP A 233 8.12 -16.38 -8.17
N ILE A 234 8.92 -16.69 -9.20
CA ILE A 234 8.47 -17.45 -10.37
C ILE A 234 8.00 -18.85 -9.97
N HIS A 235 8.77 -19.57 -9.13
CA HIS A 235 8.38 -20.89 -8.67
C HIS A 235 7.16 -20.85 -7.74
N ARG A 236 7.07 -19.85 -6.84
CA ARG A 236 5.88 -19.65 -6.01
C ARG A 236 4.61 -19.43 -6.84
N GLU A 237 4.69 -18.60 -7.89
CA GLU A 237 3.56 -18.36 -8.80
C GLU A 237 3.12 -19.62 -9.55
N ARG A 238 4.01 -20.57 -9.76
CA ARG A 238 3.71 -21.91 -10.30
C ARG A 238 3.29 -22.93 -9.25
N ASN A 239 3.19 -22.54 -7.96
CA ASN A 239 2.96 -23.42 -6.82
C ASN A 239 4.08 -24.48 -6.59
N GLU A 240 5.27 -24.25 -7.09
CA GLU A 240 6.47 -25.07 -6.90
C GLU A 240 7.15 -24.63 -5.59
N PHE A 241 6.44 -24.82 -4.46
CA PHE A 241 6.81 -24.20 -3.18
C PHE A 241 8.15 -24.66 -2.60
N ASP A 242 8.56 -25.92 -2.84
CA ASP A 242 9.82 -26.41 -2.34
C ASP A 242 11.01 -25.78 -3.07
N ALA A 243 10.92 -25.61 -4.37
CA ALA A 243 11.90 -24.86 -5.14
C ALA A 243 11.95 -23.40 -4.69
N ALA A 244 10.79 -22.75 -4.58
CA ALA A 244 10.71 -21.35 -4.13
C ALA A 244 11.33 -21.14 -2.73
N ARG A 245 11.10 -22.07 -1.78
CA ARG A 245 11.74 -22.01 -0.44
C ARG A 245 13.26 -22.10 -0.53
N THR A 246 13.76 -23.00 -1.38
CA THR A 246 15.21 -23.16 -1.57
C THR A 246 15.83 -21.87 -2.07
N GLU A 247 15.21 -21.21 -3.03
CA GLU A 247 15.71 -20.00 -3.64
C GLU A 247 15.58 -18.79 -2.71
N TYR A 248 14.48 -18.65 -1.98
CA TYR A 248 14.38 -17.64 -0.93
C TYR A 248 15.40 -17.85 0.18
N ALA A 249 15.72 -19.09 0.54
CA ALA A 249 16.78 -19.38 1.49
C ALA A 249 18.16 -18.95 0.97
N GLN A 250 18.45 -19.17 -0.32
CA GLN A 250 19.68 -18.65 -0.96
C GLN A 250 19.70 -17.11 -0.96
N ALA A 251 18.57 -16.47 -1.23
CA ALA A 251 18.47 -15.01 -1.18
C ALA A 251 18.76 -14.46 0.24
N ILE A 252 18.19 -15.08 1.28
CA ILE A 252 18.44 -14.71 2.70
C ILE A 252 19.90 -14.98 3.08
N ALA A 253 20.49 -16.09 2.63
CA ALA A 253 21.89 -16.40 2.90
C ALA A 253 22.83 -15.38 2.20
N ALA A 254 22.47 -14.92 1.01
CA ALA A 254 23.22 -13.91 0.28
C ALA A 254 23.11 -12.53 0.90
N ASP A 255 21.92 -12.16 1.40
CA ASP A 255 21.67 -10.87 2.07
C ASP A 255 20.62 -11.02 3.18
N PRO A 256 21.03 -11.23 4.43
CA PRO A 256 20.12 -11.42 5.56
C PRO A 256 19.28 -10.17 5.92
N GLN A 257 19.65 -8.98 5.42
CA GLN A 257 18.94 -7.73 5.66
C GLN A 257 17.83 -7.47 4.60
N PHE A 258 17.86 -8.22 3.52
CA PHE A 258 16.91 -8.11 2.42
C PHE A 258 15.58 -8.76 2.80
N VAL A 259 14.52 -7.97 2.90
CA VAL A 259 13.24 -8.41 3.45
C VAL A 259 12.36 -9.19 2.48
N ASN A 260 12.53 -8.95 1.16
CA ASN A 260 11.68 -9.52 0.11
C ASN A 260 11.53 -11.05 0.18
N PRO A 261 12.61 -11.84 0.35
CA PRO A 261 12.45 -13.30 0.41
C PRO A 261 11.65 -13.77 1.63
N SER A 262 11.77 -13.09 2.77
CA SER A 262 10.97 -13.39 3.97
C SER A 262 9.48 -13.14 3.74
N TYR A 263 9.13 -12.08 3.00
CA TYR A 263 7.76 -11.84 2.57
C TYR A 263 7.25 -12.94 1.62
N GLY A 264 8.06 -13.37 0.66
CA GLY A 264 7.73 -14.51 -0.22
C GLY A 264 7.47 -15.81 0.56
N LEU A 265 8.31 -16.11 1.57
CA LEU A 265 8.08 -17.24 2.46
C LEU A 265 6.80 -17.13 3.28
N THR A 266 6.44 -15.90 3.74
CA THR A 266 5.17 -15.65 4.42
C THR A 266 3.98 -16.01 3.54
N MET A 267 4.02 -15.61 2.27
CA MET A 267 2.97 -15.93 1.30
C MET A 267 2.83 -17.44 1.08
N ILE A 268 3.94 -18.16 0.95
CA ILE A 268 3.92 -19.63 0.82
C ILE A 268 3.30 -20.27 2.07
N ALA A 269 3.72 -19.87 3.27
CA ALA A 269 3.19 -20.40 4.51
C ALA A 269 1.67 -20.19 4.62
N ALA A 270 1.18 -19.01 4.23
CA ALA A 270 -0.25 -18.70 4.21
C ALA A 270 -1.00 -19.56 3.17
N GLN A 271 -0.45 -19.75 1.96
CA GLN A 271 -1.05 -20.58 0.92
C GLN A 271 -1.15 -22.06 1.34
N GLU A 272 -0.13 -22.56 2.03
CA GLU A 272 -0.14 -23.93 2.55
C GLU A 272 -0.91 -24.08 3.88
N LYS A 273 -1.48 -22.99 4.40
CA LYS A 273 -2.19 -22.97 5.69
C LYS A 273 -1.31 -23.37 6.89
N LYS A 274 -0.01 -23.14 6.78
CA LYS A 274 0.95 -23.31 7.87
C LYS A 274 0.93 -22.07 8.75
N TRP A 275 -0.16 -21.93 9.54
CA TRP A 275 -0.50 -20.67 10.19
C TRP A 275 0.53 -20.20 11.22
N ASP A 276 1.13 -21.11 12.00
CA ASP A 276 2.19 -20.76 12.95
C ASP A 276 3.43 -20.22 12.23
N ASP A 277 3.83 -20.83 11.11
CA ASP A 277 4.91 -20.30 10.27
C ASP A 277 4.53 -18.96 9.62
N ALA A 278 3.30 -18.83 9.16
CA ALA A 278 2.81 -17.58 8.58
C ALA A 278 2.87 -16.42 9.61
N ILE A 279 2.48 -16.65 10.86
CA ILE A 279 2.61 -15.67 11.95
C ILE A 279 4.08 -15.33 12.18
N ARG A 280 4.92 -16.33 12.42
CA ARG A 280 6.32 -16.12 12.71
C ARG A 280 7.06 -15.33 11.62
N LEU A 281 6.80 -15.68 10.35
CA LEU A 281 7.41 -15.00 9.20
C LEU A 281 6.85 -13.61 8.99
N SER A 282 5.53 -13.43 9.12
CA SER A 282 4.90 -12.11 9.01
C SER A 282 5.36 -11.16 10.12
N ASP A 283 5.48 -11.64 11.37
CA ASP A 283 6.01 -10.84 12.47
C ASP A 283 7.45 -10.40 12.20
N GLN A 284 8.27 -11.26 11.58
CA GLN A 284 9.62 -10.90 11.17
C GLN A 284 9.61 -9.79 10.11
N VAL A 285 8.76 -9.90 9.08
CA VAL A 285 8.62 -8.86 8.05
C VAL A 285 8.09 -7.56 8.65
N ILE A 286 7.07 -7.62 9.52
CA ILE A 286 6.51 -6.46 10.23
C ILE A 286 7.59 -5.73 11.04
N LYS A 287 8.39 -6.48 11.77
CA LYS A 287 9.49 -5.92 12.58
C LYS A 287 10.58 -5.29 11.72
N LEU A 288 10.88 -5.87 10.57
CA LEU A 288 11.93 -5.37 9.69
C LEU A 288 11.45 -4.19 8.85
N ASN A 289 10.31 -4.30 8.18
CA ASN A 289 9.81 -3.26 7.27
C ASN A 289 8.34 -3.43 6.89
N SER A 290 7.45 -3.12 7.80
CA SER A 290 6.01 -3.19 7.53
C SER A 290 5.51 -2.14 6.54
N ALA A 291 6.23 -1.03 6.38
CA ALA A 291 5.83 0.05 5.47
C ALA A 291 5.94 -0.35 4.00
N ALA A 292 6.94 -1.17 3.65
CA ALA A 292 7.11 -1.67 2.27
C ALA A 292 6.09 -2.77 1.91
N TYR A 293 5.61 -3.51 2.91
CA TYR A 293 4.71 -4.65 2.72
C TYR A 293 3.46 -4.57 3.60
N PRO A 294 2.56 -3.59 3.38
CA PRO A 294 1.33 -3.48 4.19
C PRO A 294 0.52 -4.77 4.22
N LEU A 295 0.47 -5.50 3.10
CA LEU A 295 -0.27 -6.77 2.97
C LEU A 295 0.18 -7.84 3.98
N VAL A 296 1.39 -7.71 4.55
CA VAL A 296 1.85 -8.64 5.59
C VAL A 296 0.96 -8.61 6.83
N TYR A 297 0.35 -7.47 7.16
CA TYR A 297 -0.62 -7.37 8.25
C TYR A 297 -1.90 -8.14 7.95
N PHE A 298 -2.36 -8.14 6.70
CA PHE A 298 -3.50 -8.96 6.29
C PHE A 298 -3.20 -10.46 6.43
N LEU A 299 -2.03 -10.90 5.97
CA LEU A 299 -1.60 -12.30 6.10
C LEU A 299 -1.45 -12.71 7.57
N ASN A 300 -0.88 -11.83 8.40
CA ASN A 300 -0.77 -12.04 9.84
C ASN A 300 -2.15 -12.15 10.51
N ALA A 301 -3.07 -11.24 10.17
CA ALA A 301 -4.44 -11.26 10.68
C ALA A 301 -5.18 -12.55 10.30
N ALA A 302 -5.07 -12.97 9.04
CA ALA A 302 -5.68 -14.22 8.57
C ALA A 302 -5.11 -15.45 9.29
N ALA A 303 -3.80 -15.50 9.50
CA ALA A 303 -3.15 -16.59 10.22
C ALA A 303 -3.57 -16.63 11.69
N ASN A 304 -3.59 -15.47 12.38
CA ASN A 304 -4.03 -15.38 13.76
C ASN A 304 -5.51 -15.75 13.92
N TYR A 305 -6.38 -15.34 12.98
CA TYR A 305 -7.79 -15.73 12.97
C TYR A 305 -7.96 -17.26 12.89
N ASN A 306 -7.22 -17.92 11.99
CA ASN A 306 -7.29 -19.38 11.83
C ASN A 306 -6.80 -20.14 13.08
N LEU A 307 -5.89 -19.55 13.85
CA LEU A 307 -5.45 -20.09 15.13
C LEU A 307 -6.29 -19.59 16.33
N GLN A 308 -7.43 -18.93 16.07
CA GLN A 308 -8.35 -18.39 17.07
C GLN A 308 -7.70 -17.36 18.03
N LYS A 309 -6.62 -16.71 17.59
CA LYS A 309 -5.95 -15.61 18.30
C LYS A 309 -6.63 -14.29 17.90
N PHE A 310 -7.89 -14.11 18.30
CA PHE A 310 -8.77 -13.08 17.77
C PHE A 310 -8.29 -11.65 18.06
N GLU A 311 -7.67 -11.40 19.22
CA GLU A 311 -7.13 -10.09 19.59
C GLU A 311 -6.00 -9.68 18.63
N ALA A 312 -5.05 -10.58 18.38
CA ALA A 312 -3.94 -10.33 17.46
C ALA A 312 -4.42 -10.19 16.00
N ALA A 313 -5.44 -10.99 15.63
CA ALA A 313 -6.06 -10.90 14.32
C ALA A 313 -6.72 -9.53 14.09
N GLU A 314 -7.47 -9.03 15.08
CA GLU A 314 -8.12 -7.73 15.03
C GLU A 314 -7.11 -6.59 14.92
N GLU A 315 -6.05 -6.62 15.75
CA GLU A 315 -5.00 -5.60 15.73
C GLU A 315 -4.34 -5.51 14.35
N SER A 316 -3.93 -6.66 13.81
CA SER A 316 -3.26 -6.71 12.50
C SER A 316 -4.21 -6.29 11.36
N ALA A 317 -5.46 -6.74 11.38
CA ALA A 317 -6.44 -6.36 10.35
C ALA A 317 -6.77 -4.86 10.39
N LYS A 318 -6.91 -4.25 11.58
CA LYS A 318 -7.10 -2.81 11.72
C LYS A 318 -5.89 -2.01 11.22
N LYS A 319 -4.67 -2.49 11.51
CA LYS A 319 -3.45 -1.85 10.98
C LYS A 319 -3.42 -1.91 9.46
N PHE A 320 -3.77 -3.05 8.87
CA PHE A 320 -3.85 -3.16 7.42
C PHE A 320 -4.90 -2.21 6.84
N LYS A 321 -6.13 -2.21 7.39
CA LYS A 321 -7.23 -1.32 6.95
C LYS A 321 -6.81 0.15 6.98
N ALA A 322 -6.08 0.57 8.00
CA ALA A 322 -5.57 1.94 8.12
C ALA A 322 -4.48 2.29 7.09
N LEU A 323 -3.71 1.30 6.63
CA LEU A 323 -2.65 1.49 5.63
C LEU A 323 -3.18 1.42 4.18
N ASP A 324 -4.26 0.66 3.95
CA ASP A 324 -4.90 0.53 2.62
C ASP A 324 -5.88 1.67 2.35
N THR A 325 -5.34 2.88 2.24
CA THR A 325 -6.13 4.11 2.01
C THR A 325 -6.84 4.14 0.66
N GLN A 326 -6.43 3.31 -0.29
CA GLN A 326 -7.05 3.18 -1.61
C GLN A 326 -8.11 2.08 -1.66
N HIS A 327 -8.34 1.38 -0.56
CA HIS A 327 -9.25 0.24 -0.46
C HIS A 327 -9.00 -0.83 -1.55
N SER A 328 -7.72 -1.06 -1.84
CA SER A 328 -7.28 -2.05 -2.84
C SER A 328 -7.64 -3.49 -2.44
N HIS A 329 -7.81 -3.72 -1.15
CA HIS A 329 -8.14 -5.02 -0.57
C HIS A 329 -9.33 -4.92 0.39
N PRO A 330 -10.55 -4.70 -0.11
CA PRO A 330 -11.75 -4.55 0.71
C PRO A 330 -12.05 -5.78 1.58
N ASP A 331 -11.51 -6.95 1.21
CA ASP A 331 -11.66 -8.21 1.95
C ASP A 331 -11.18 -8.14 3.42
N VAL A 332 -10.37 -7.13 3.76
CA VAL A 332 -10.00 -6.87 5.16
C VAL A 332 -11.22 -6.57 6.03
N CYS A 333 -12.24 -5.90 5.48
CA CYS A 333 -13.49 -5.64 6.20
C CYS A 333 -14.23 -6.95 6.51
N LEU A 334 -14.23 -7.92 5.58
CA LEU A 334 -14.82 -9.24 5.84
C LEU A 334 -14.03 -10.00 6.89
N LEU A 335 -12.70 -9.98 6.82
CA LEU A 335 -11.86 -10.60 7.85
C LEU A 335 -12.13 -9.98 9.22
N LEU A 336 -12.20 -8.65 9.31
CA LEU A 336 -12.56 -7.94 10.56
C LEU A 336 -13.95 -8.33 11.05
N SER A 337 -14.94 -8.42 10.17
CA SER A 337 -16.28 -8.87 10.54
C SER A 337 -16.27 -10.26 11.18
N TYR A 338 -15.52 -11.19 10.62
CA TYR A 338 -15.40 -12.54 11.17
C TYR A 338 -14.68 -12.55 12.53
N VAL A 339 -13.60 -11.80 12.67
CA VAL A 339 -12.89 -11.64 13.93
C VAL A 339 -13.80 -11.06 15.00
N LEU A 340 -14.53 -9.98 14.70
CA LEU A 340 -15.43 -9.31 15.63
C LEU A 340 -16.63 -10.19 16.00
N SER A 341 -17.19 -10.95 15.05
CA SER A 341 -18.27 -11.89 15.35
C SER A 341 -17.80 -13.02 16.26
N ALA A 342 -16.58 -13.52 16.09
CA ALA A 342 -15.99 -14.53 16.99
C ALA A 342 -15.77 -13.98 18.42
N LYS A 343 -15.52 -12.67 18.54
CA LYS A 343 -15.43 -11.95 19.81
C LYS A 343 -16.79 -11.50 20.35
N GLN A 344 -17.89 -11.85 19.68
CA GLN A 344 -19.26 -11.44 20.01
C GLN A 344 -19.55 -9.93 19.88
N ASP A 345 -18.67 -9.16 19.25
CA ASP A 345 -18.95 -7.79 18.83
C ASP A 345 -19.77 -7.80 17.52
N TYR A 346 -21.03 -8.18 17.63
CA TYR A 346 -21.92 -8.29 16.47
C TYR A 346 -22.21 -6.93 15.82
N ALA A 347 -22.24 -5.85 16.63
CA ALA A 347 -22.44 -4.51 16.10
C ALA A 347 -21.24 -4.06 15.24
N GLY A 348 -20.04 -4.36 15.70
CA GLY A 348 -18.79 -4.13 14.93
C GLY A 348 -18.77 -4.99 13.66
N ALA A 349 -19.09 -6.28 13.78
CA ALA A 349 -19.13 -7.20 12.65
C ALA A 349 -20.09 -6.73 11.54
N ALA A 350 -21.28 -6.28 11.90
CA ALA A 350 -22.25 -5.74 10.95
C ALA A 350 -21.74 -4.47 10.23
N ARG A 351 -21.05 -3.58 10.94
CA ARG A 351 -20.44 -2.37 10.35
C ARG A 351 -19.40 -2.73 9.30
N GLU A 352 -18.50 -3.66 9.62
CA GLU A 352 -17.45 -4.07 8.70
C GLU A 352 -18.01 -4.68 7.41
N ILE A 353 -19.09 -5.46 7.47
CA ILE A 353 -19.78 -5.95 6.25
C ILE A 353 -20.35 -4.79 5.44
N ARG A 354 -20.94 -3.78 6.08
CA ARG A 354 -21.44 -2.61 5.35
C ARG A 354 -20.34 -1.80 4.70
N ASP A 355 -19.20 -1.65 5.37
CA ASP A 355 -18.01 -1.00 4.80
C ASP A 355 -17.56 -1.75 3.55
N TYR A 356 -17.49 -3.09 3.62
CA TYR A 356 -17.18 -3.91 2.44
C TYR A 356 -18.15 -3.67 1.29
N LEU A 357 -19.46 -3.70 1.57
CA LEU A 357 -20.50 -3.50 0.56
C LEU A 357 -20.51 -2.09 -0.03
N ALA A 358 -20.10 -1.09 0.74
CA ALA A 358 -19.95 0.29 0.25
C ALA A 358 -18.80 0.41 -0.75
N ILE A 359 -17.70 -0.33 -0.52
CA ILE A 359 -16.53 -0.36 -1.42
C ILE A 359 -16.80 -1.25 -2.63
N SER A 360 -17.46 -2.39 -2.43
CA SER A 360 -17.70 -3.43 -3.43
C SER A 360 -19.20 -3.77 -3.57
N PRO A 361 -20.05 -2.83 -4.06
CA PRO A 361 -21.50 -3.01 -4.09
C PRO A 361 -21.96 -4.11 -5.04
N ASN A 362 -21.18 -4.42 -6.06
CA ASN A 362 -21.47 -5.42 -7.08
C ASN A 362 -20.79 -6.79 -6.80
N SER A 363 -20.36 -7.02 -5.56
CA SER A 363 -19.80 -8.32 -5.16
C SER A 363 -20.82 -9.43 -5.43
N PRO A 364 -20.40 -10.61 -5.95
CA PRO A 364 -21.27 -11.76 -6.13
C PRO A 364 -22.00 -12.19 -4.85
N ASP A 365 -21.40 -11.92 -3.69
CA ASP A 365 -21.93 -12.29 -2.39
C ASP A 365 -22.71 -11.16 -1.70
N ALA A 366 -22.96 -10.02 -2.38
CA ALA A 366 -23.57 -8.83 -1.79
C ALA A 366 -24.90 -9.13 -1.07
N GLU A 367 -25.80 -9.92 -1.68
CA GLU A 367 -27.08 -10.27 -1.08
C GLU A 367 -26.92 -11.11 0.19
N SER A 368 -26.02 -12.08 0.17
CA SER A 368 -25.74 -12.94 1.34
C SER A 368 -25.12 -12.15 2.48
N LEU A 369 -24.19 -11.24 2.16
CA LEU A 369 -23.55 -10.36 3.13
C LEU A 369 -24.53 -9.36 3.75
N GLN A 370 -25.48 -8.83 2.97
CA GLN A 370 -26.55 -7.98 3.53
C GLN A 370 -27.41 -8.73 4.56
N LYS A 371 -27.77 -10.00 4.25
CA LYS A 371 -28.50 -10.85 5.19
C LYS A 371 -27.70 -11.15 6.47
N GLU A 372 -26.40 -11.37 6.30
CA GLU A 372 -25.49 -11.62 7.43
C GLU A 372 -25.31 -10.37 8.30
N ALA A 373 -25.13 -9.19 7.71
CA ALA A 373 -25.05 -7.93 8.43
C ALA A 373 -26.34 -7.71 9.27
N LYS A 374 -27.52 -7.92 8.67
CA LYS A 374 -28.79 -7.81 9.40
C LYS A 374 -28.90 -8.80 10.56
N ARG A 375 -28.47 -10.04 10.35
CA ARG A 375 -28.42 -11.05 11.42
C ARG A 375 -27.54 -10.61 12.58
N PHE A 376 -26.36 -10.03 12.32
CA PHE A 376 -25.48 -9.52 13.37
C PHE A 376 -26.11 -8.32 14.08
N GLU A 377 -26.85 -7.46 13.40
CA GLU A 377 -27.60 -6.37 14.04
C GLU A 377 -28.65 -6.92 15.02
N ASP A 378 -29.43 -7.91 14.60
CA ASP A 378 -30.44 -8.52 15.44
C ASP A 378 -29.80 -9.18 16.69
N LEU A 379 -28.66 -9.86 16.52
CA LEU A 379 -27.89 -10.42 17.64
C LEU A 379 -27.34 -9.34 18.57
N SER A 380 -26.90 -8.21 18.05
CA SER A 380 -26.37 -7.10 18.85
C SER A 380 -27.44 -6.45 19.71
N VAL A 381 -28.69 -6.42 19.24
CA VAL A 381 -29.86 -5.91 20.00
C VAL A 381 -30.25 -6.90 21.09
N SER A 382 -30.20 -8.20 20.80
CA SER A 382 -30.54 -9.25 21.79
C SER A 382 -29.53 -9.29 22.93
N ALA A 383 -28.22 -9.21 22.60
CA ALA A 383 -27.14 -9.21 23.59
C ALA A 383 -27.15 -7.98 24.54
N LYS A 384 -27.80 -6.88 24.16
CA LYS A 384 -27.95 -5.69 25.02
C LYS A 384 -29.16 -5.77 25.98
N ARG A 385 -30.04 -6.77 25.81
CA ARG A 385 -31.24 -6.96 26.61
C ARG A 385 -31.06 -7.98 27.75
N GLU A 386 -29.98 -8.75 27.68
CA GLU A 386 -29.49 -9.63 28.74
C GLU A 386 -28.48 -8.91 29.64
#